data_831f737abc8dd0efd1322a6672029171
#
_entry.id   831f737abc8dd0efd1322a6672029171
#
_cell.length_a   1.000
_cell.length_b   1.000
_cell.length_c   1.000
_cell.angle_alpha   90.00
_cell.angle_beta   90.00
_cell.angle_gamma   90.00
#
_symmetry.space_group_name_H-M   'P 1'
#
loop_
_entity.id
_entity.type
_entity.pdbx_description
1 polymer ?
#
loop_
_entity_poly.entity_id
_entity_poly.type
_entity_poly.pdbx_seq_one_letter_code
_entity_poly.pdbx_strand_id
1 'polypeptide(L)'
;MKSMRSLYKKLFHYVPDKRIWAYFSMALSAAAVCSYMGAYWFLWQSIVSILVIPVYEKAMYDAIIVVILMILRGILNIASATCSHYLGFRLETNLRKNGLHKLLDASSSFFDHNSSGEIRKIIDDNAAETHKTVAHLIPDNVTAVMTPVLMFVLMFAIDYRLGILLILTTVIGVLQYRKMSGGTEFLSGYSAALQKMSAATVEYVRGMQIIKIFGVTVQYYKTLINSIKEYKQYVYQYSLSCKNPYVGFQVLFNVFYAFAVPAAVVFISYGEPAMLILAKIVFFAVFSGAVFTSFTSIMFTGQDNFGAQNTLNQLDELTTSMDQAKLPHGNEETFQDFNVEFRHVDFKYDDNFVLKDFSLTLHQNKTYALIGSSGGGKSTIAKLISGFYPVDGGEILIGGKNIQSYSEKALIQNIAFVFQRSQLLKTSIYENVRIGNPQATRQQIMDALDAANCTSILDKFPQREMTVIGARGVYLSGGEVQRIAIARDILKNANIVIMDEASAAADPENEYELQQAFQKLMRGKTVIMIAHRLSSIQNVDQILFVQNGKVVEQGTHNELMACNGRYKDFQDVYCKANQWRLA
;
A
#
# COMPACT_ATOMS: atom_id res chain seq x y z
N MET A 1 -20.21 -14.94 -11.65
CA MET A 1 -20.52 -15.62 -10.37
C MET A 1 -19.33 -16.29 -9.70
N LYS A 2 -18.46 -17.06 -10.38
CA LYS A 2 -17.25 -17.65 -9.73
C LYS A 2 -16.29 -16.58 -9.17
N SER A 3 -16.03 -15.51 -9.92
CA SER A 3 -15.19 -14.38 -9.51
C SER A 3 -15.75 -13.65 -8.27
N MET A 4 -17.05 -13.38 -8.24
CA MET A 4 -17.73 -12.71 -7.12
C MET A 4 -17.67 -13.53 -5.83
N ARG A 5 -17.88 -14.85 -5.93
CA ARG A 5 -17.77 -15.77 -4.77
C ARG A 5 -16.33 -15.80 -4.21
N SER A 6 -15.31 -15.75 -5.08
CA SER A 6 -13.91 -15.69 -4.65
C SER A 6 -13.58 -14.36 -3.96
N LEU A 7 -14.11 -13.25 -4.46
CA LEU A 7 -13.97 -11.91 -3.88
C LEU A 7 -14.51 -11.88 -2.45
N TYR A 8 -15.78 -12.28 -2.25
CA TYR A 8 -16.38 -12.30 -0.91
C TYR A 8 -15.71 -13.28 0.04
N LYS A 9 -15.21 -14.43 -0.45
CA LYS A 9 -14.46 -15.37 0.37
C LYS A 9 -13.17 -14.74 0.93
N LYS A 10 -12.43 -14.00 0.09
CA LYS A 10 -11.23 -13.26 0.50
C LYS A 10 -11.58 -12.16 1.50
N LEU A 11 -12.57 -11.33 1.20
CA LEU A 11 -13.00 -10.23 2.07
C LEU A 11 -13.43 -10.72 3.46
N PHE A 12 -14.24 -11.79 3.52
CA PHE A 12 -14.71 -12.35 4.77
C PHE A 12 -13.62 -13.07 5.57
N HIS A 13 -12.49 -13.39 4.97
CA HIS A 13 -11.34 -13.90 5.70
C HIS A 13 -10.80 -12.86 6.70
N TYR A 14 -10.82 -11.58 6.33
CA TYR A 14 -10.35 -10.48 7.17
C TYR A 14 -11.36 -10.02 8.22
N VAL A 15 -12.64 -10.44 8.14
CA VAL A 15 -13.72 -10.05 9.06
C VAL A 15 -14.59 -11.23 9.46
N PRO A 16 -14.03 -12.31 10.05
CA PRO A 16 -14.78 -13.51 10.36
C PRO A 16 -15.94 -13.26 11.31
N ASP A 17 -15.73 -12.43 12.34
CA ASP A 17 -16.70 -12.18 13.42
C ASP A 17 -17.89 -11.28 13.01
N LYS A 18 -17.77 -10.59 11.86
CA LYS A 18 -18.76 -9.60 11.43
C LYS A 18 -19.48 -9.97 10.14
N ARG A 19 -19.29 -11.19 9.63
CA ARG A 19 -19.94 -11.70 8.39
C ARG A 19 -21.47 -11.60 8.44
N ILE A 20 -22.06 -11.69 9.63
CA ILE A 20 -23.50 -11.63 9.82
C ILE A 20 -24.09 -10.32 9.29
N TRP A 21 -23.39 -9.20 9.41
CA TRP A 21 -23.83 -7.90 8.90
C TRP A 21 -23.92 -7.85 7.37
N ALA A 22 -23.09 -8.64 6.66
CA ALA A 22 -23.21 -8.80 5.21
C ALA A 22 -24.52 -9.50 4.85
N TYR A 23 -24.88 -10.57 5.57
CA TYR A 23 -26.14 -11.29 5.33
C TYR A 23 -27.35 -10.44 5.68
N PHE A 24 -27.31 -9.65 6.75
CA PHE A 24 -28.37 -8.70 7.05
C PHE A 24 -28.52 -7.63 5.97
N SER A 25 -27.42 -7.06 5.48
CA SER A 25 -27.44 -6.10 4.37
C SER A 25 -28.06 -6.74 3.11
N MET A 26 -27.66 -7.96 2.76
CA MET A 26 -28.21 -8.68 1.60
C MET A 26 -29.73 -8.93 1.76
N ALA A 27 -30.17 -9.37 2.95
CA ALA A 27 -31.59 -9.64 3.20
C ALA A 27 -32.45 -8.36 3.14
N LEU A 28 -31.96 -7.26 3.76
CA LEU A 28 -32.63 -5.97 3.73
C LEU A 28 -32.70 -5.38 2.33
N SER A 29 -31.63 -5.52 1.53
CA SER A 29 -31.60 -5.10 0.13
C SER A 29 -32.59 -5.93 -0.71
N ALA A 30 -32.66 -7.24 -0.49
CA ALA A 30 -33.64 -8.11 -1.14
C ALA A 30 -35.07 -7.69 -0.80
N ALA A 31 -35.37 -7.42 0.47
CA ALA A 31 -36.68 -6.93 0.90
C ALA A 31 -37.02 -5.56 0.28
N ALA A 32 -36.03 -4.67 0.15
CA ALA A 32 -36.19 -3.38 -0.53
C ALA A 32 -36.57 -3.54 -2.01
N VAL A 33 -35.95 -4.50 -2.72
CA VAL A 33 -36.30 -4.81 -4.12
C VAL A 33 -37.69 -5.40 -4.22
N CYS A 34 -38.08 -6.29 -3.30
CA CYS A 34 -39.46 -6.81 -3.25
C CYS A 34 -40.49 -5.70 -3.03
N SER A 35 -40.22 -4.78 -2.09
CA SER A 35 -41.10 -3.60 -1.85
C SER A 35 -41.21 -2.74 -3.10
N TYR A 36 -40.13 -2.56 -3.85
CA TYR A 36 -40.08 -1.80 -5.10
C TYR A 36 -40.97 -2.44 -6.19
N MET A 37 -40.83 -3.74 -6.38
CA MET A 37 -41.65 -4.46 -7.37
C MET A 37 -43.11 -4.53 -6.93
N GLY A 38 -43.39 -4.67 -5.64
CA GLY A 38 -44.75 -4.56 -5.08
C GLY A 38 -45.40 -3.20 -5.35
N ALA A 39 -44.63 -2.11 -5.23
CA ALA A 39 -45.11 -0.78 -5.57
C ALA A 39 -45.54 -0.68 -7.04
N TYR A 40 -44.79 -1.25 -7.99
CA TYR A 40 -45.16 -1.31 -9.38
C TYR A 40 -46.39 -2.19 -9.67
N TRP A 41 -46.55 -3.29 -8.90
CA TRP A 41 -47.75 -4.10 -9.00
C TRP A 41 -49.01 -3.32 -8.62
N PHE A 42 -48.99 -2.61 -7.47
CA PHE A 42 -50.12 -1.78 -7.04
C PHE A 42 -50.32 -0.55 -7.94
N LEU A 43 -49.26 -0.01 -8.53
CA LEU A 43 -49.35 1.04 -9.54
C LEU A 43 -50.12 0.52 -10.79
N TRP A 44 -49.80 -0.70 -11.25
CA TRP A 44 -50.58 -1.34 -12.33
C TRP A 44 -52.03 -1.50 -11.96
N GLN A 45 -52.37 -1.99 -10.77
CA GLN A 45 -53.72 -2.14 -10.28
C GLN A 45 -54.46 -0.79 -10.24
N SER A 46 -53.81 0.26 -9.78
CA SER A 46 -54.36 1.61 -9.73
C SER A 46 -54.67 2.13 -11.15
N ILE A 47 -53.76 1.95 -12.12
CA ILE A 47 -53.97 2.34 -13.53
C ILE A 47 -55.19 1.59 -14.12
N VAL A 48 -55.30 0.29 -13.90
CA VAL A 48 -56.45 -0.52 -14.36
C VAL A 48 -57.76 -0.05 -13.73
N SER A 49 -57.75 0.27 -12.42
CA SER A 49 -58.89 0.76 -11.67
C SER A 49 -59.32 2.19 -12.08
N ILE A 50 -58.51 2.94 -12.79
CA ILE A 50 -58.84 4.25 -13.33
C ILE A 50 -59.34 4.13 -14.77
N LEU A 51 -58.63 3.37 -15.64
CA LEU A 51 -58.84 3.40 -17.08
C LEU A 51 -59.73 2.27 -17.60
N VAL A 52 -59.70 1.08 -16.99
CA VAL A 52 -60.38 -0.12 -17.54
C VAL A 52 -61.67 -0.42 -16.79
N ILE A 53 -61.61 -0.43 -15.45
CA ILE A 53 -62.77 -0.70 -14.57
C ILE A 53 -62.81 0.45 -13.56
N PRO A 54 -63.54 1.55 -13.87
CA PRO A 54 -63.47 2.77 -13.05
C PRO A 54 -64.03 2.55 -11.65
N VAL A 55 -63.13 2.24 -10.70
CA VAL A 55 -63.39 2.11 -9.28
C VAL A 55 -62.38 3.02 -8.55
N TYR A 56 -62.71 4.29 -8.44
CA TYR A 56 -61.82 5.33 -7.92
C TYR A 56 -61.39 5.13 -6.46
N GLU A 57 -62.25 4.57 -5.62
CA GLU A 57 -61.89 4.23 -4.23
C GLU A 57 -60.74 3.21 -4.21
N LYS A 58 -60.82 2.13 -5.00
CA LYS A 58 -59.75 1.13 -5.12
C LYS A 58 -58.45 1.75 -5.65
N ALA A 59 -58.58 2.60 -6.69
CA ALA A 59 -57.41 3.28 -7.25
C ALA A 59 -56.68 4.15 -6.19
N MET A 60 -57.45 4.81 -5.32
CA MET A 60 -56.89 5.59 -4.20
C MET A 60 -56.18 4.70 -3.15
N TYR A 61 -56.76 3.58 -2.75
CA TYR A 61 -56.11 2.63 -1.84
C TYR A 61 -54.83 2.06 -2.44
N ASP A 62 -54.86 1.65 -3.70
CA ASP A 62 -53.66 1.14 -4.39
C ASP A 62 -52.57 2.21 -4.48
N ALA A 63 -52.92 3.47 -4.74
CA ALA A 63 -51.95 4.58 -4.77
C ALA A 63 -51.34 4.86 -3.39
N ILE A 64 -52.12 4.78 -2.32
CA ILE A 64 -51.58 4.89 -0.92
C ILE A 64 -50.60 3.76 -0.64
N ILE A 65 -50.92 2.53 -1.05
CA ILE A 65 -50.01 1.38 -0.88
C ILE A 65 -48.70 1.60 -1.65
N VAL A 66 -48.75 2.15 -2.86
CA VAL A 66 -47.52 2.50 -3.62
C VAL A 66 -46.63 3.43 -2.81
N VAL A 67 -47.18 4.50 -2.22
CA VAL A 67 -46.42 5.45 -1.40
C VAL A 67 -45.80 4.75 -0.17
N ILE A 68 -46.58 3.94 0.55
CA ILE A 68 -46.11 3.19 1.70
C ILE A 68 -44.94 2.27 1.31
N LEU A 69 -45.06 1.50 0.24
CA LEU A 69 -44.03 0.59 -0.23
C LEU A 69 -42.76 1.33 -0.71
N MET A 70 -42.90 2.51 -1.30
CA MET A 70 -41.74 3.34 -1.68
C MET A 70 -41.00 3.91 -0.46
N ILE A 71 -41.74 4.33 0.57
CA ILE A 71 -41.13 4.76 1.85
C ILE A 71 -40.43 3.56 2.53
N LEU A 72 -41.11 2.40 2.58
CA LEU A 72 -40.53 1.17 3.12
C LEU A 72 -39.23 0.77 2.40
N ARG A 73 -39.22 0.84 1.08
CA ARG A 73 -38.01 0.64 0.27
C ARG A 73 -36.88 1.57 0.71
N GLY A 74 -37.17 2.86 0.90
CA GLY A 74 -36.18 3.84 1.36
C GLY A 74 -35.58 3.47 2.72
N ILE A 75 -36.42 3.11 3.69
CA ILE A 75 -36.00 2.69 5.02
C ILE A 75 -35.13 1.42 4.96
N LEU A 76 -35.56 0.42 4.19
CA LEU A 76 -34.81 -0.84 4.03
C LEU A 76 -33.47 -0.62 3.35
N ASN A 77 -33.36 0.27 2.35
CA ASN A 77 -32.10 0.61 1.72
C ASN A 77 -31.15 1.31 2.69
N ILE A 78 -31.63 2.25 3.50
CA ILE A 78 -30.81 2.92 4.52
C ILE A 78 -30.30 1.90 5.53
N ALA A 79 -31.17 1.00 6.03
CA ALA A 79 -30.79 -0.05 6.97
C ALA A 79 -29.77 -1.01 6.35
N SER A 80 -29.94 -1.43 5.09
CA SER A 80 -29.00 -2.26 4.37
C SER A 80 -27.65 -1.58 4.21
N ALA A 81 -27.61 -0.31 3.80
CA ALA A 81 -26.40 0.48 3.66
C ALA A 81 -25.69 0.64 5.01
N THR A 82 -26.43 0.89 6.10
CA THR A 82 -25.83 0.98 7.44
C THR A 82 -25.12 -0.31 7.84
N CYS A 83 -25.72 -1.47 7.59
CA CYS A 83 -25.10 -2.77 7.85
C CYS A 83 -23.83 -2.99 7.03
N SER A 84 -23.86 -2.65 5.74
CA SER A 84 -22.70 -2.83 4.85
C SER A 84 -21.57 -1.84 5.16
N HIS A 85 -21.87 -0.58 5.50
CA HIS A 85 -20.88 0.40 5.95
C HIS A 85 -20.20 -0.02 7.26
N TYR A 86 -20.97 -0.53 8.23
CA TYR A 86 -20.40 -1.04 9.48
C TYR A 86 -19.38 -2.17 9.22
N LEU A 87 -19.71 -3.09 8.32
CA LEU A 87 -18.79 -4.15 7.90
C LEU A 87 -17.56 -3.57 7.18
N GLY A 88 -17.76 -2.61 6.27
CA GLY A 88 -16.71 -1.95 5.51
C GLY A 88 -15.67 -1.28 6.39
N PHE A 89 -16.08 -0.52 7.42
CA PHE A 89 -15.15 0.09 8.39
C PHE A 89 -14.31 -0.92 9.16
N ARG A 90 -14.91 -2.05 9.54
CA ARG A 90 -14.18 -3.13 10.22
C ARG A 90 -13.17 -3.81 9.28
N LEU A 91 -13.57 -4.04 8.05
CA LEU A 91 -12.70 -4.61 7.03
C LEU A 91 -11.48 -3.71 6.77
N GLU A 92 -11.71 -2.42 6.53
CA GLU A 92 -10.66 -1.41 6.34
C GLU A 92 -9.66 -1.39 7.49
N THR A 93 -10.17 -1.34 8.74
CA THR A 93 -9.34 -1.36 9.94
C THR A 93 -8.49 -2.63 10.03
N ASN A 94 -9.09 -3.79 9.73
CA ASN A 94 -8.40 -5.07 9.82
C ASN A 94 -7.37 -5.26 8.70
N LEU A 95 -7.65 -4.78 7.48
CA LEU A 95 -6.69 -4.79 6.38
C LEU A 95 -5.47 -3.94 6.70
N ARG A 96 -5.67 -2.70 7.22
CA ARG A 96 -4.56 -1.84 7.65
C ARG A 96 -3.74 -2.49 8.76
N LYS A 97 -4.40 -3.05 9.79
CA LYS A 97 -3.71 -3.73 10.88
C LYS A 97 -2.87 -4.90 10.37
N ASN A 98 -3.46 -5.76 9.53
CA ASN A 98 -2.75 -6.90 8.97
C ASN A 98 -1.56 -6.46 8.11
N GLY A 99 -1.74 -5.44 7.24
CA GLY A 99 -0.66 -4.88 6.45
C GLY A 99 0.48 -4.31 7.30
N LEU A 100 0.14 -3.55 8.36
CA LEU A 100 1.14 -2.99 9.27
C LEU A 100 1.87 -4.06 10.09
N HIS A 101 1.17 -5.11 10.56
CA HIS A 101 1.83 -6.21 11.26
C HIS A 101 2.81 -6.96 10.35
N LYS A 102 2.40 -7.29 9.14
CA LYS A 102 3.29 -7.94 8.18
C LYS A 102 4.48 -7.06 7.77
N LEU A 103 4.27 -5.74 7.73
CA LEU A 103 5.35 -4.79 7.45
C LEU A 103 6.41 -4.78 8.56
N LEU A 104 6.01 -4.96 9.82
CA LEU A 104 6.95 -5.07 10.94
C LEU A 104 7.77 -6.36 10.89
N ASP A 105 7.19 -7.44 10.37
CA ASP A 105 7.85 -8.74 10.24
C ASP A 105 8.74 -8.85 8.97
N ALA A 106 8.59 -7.94 8.01
CA ALA A 106 9.34 -7.97 6.76
C ALA A 106 10.80 -7.55 6.96
N SER A 107 11.72 -8.23 6.29
CA SER A 107 13.15 -7.90 6.34
C SER A 107 13.46 -6.53 5.70
N SER A 108 14.64 -5.99 6.02
CA SER A 108 15.09 -4.74 5.41
C SER A 108 15.23 -4.82 3.88
N SER A 109 15.49 -6.00 3.33
CA SER A 109 15.57 -6.23 1.88
C SER A 109 14.25 -5.93 1.16
N PHE A 110 13.11 -6.13 1.83
CA PHE A 110 11.80 -5.75 1.29
C PHE A 110 11.71 -4.25 0.97
N PHE A 111 12.29 -3.39 1.83
CA PHE A 111 12.25 -1.93 1.65
C PHE A 111 13.23 -1.41 0.59
N ASP A 112 14.23 -2.19 0.21
CA ASP A 112 15.13 -1.83 -0.90
C ASP A 112 14.42 -1.91 -2.25
N HIS A 113 13.46 -2.84 -2.41
CA HIS A 113 12.71 -3.07 -3.65
C HIS A 113 11.35 -2.34 -3.69
N ASN A 114 10.79 -1.97 -2.54
CA ASN A 114 9.46 -1.37 -2.44
C ASN A 114 9.54 0.04 -1.88
N SER A 115 9.07 1.03 -2.64
CA SER A 115 9.08 2.41 -2.19
C SER A 115 8.07 2.65 -1.05
N SER A 116 8.43 3.49 -0.07
CA SER A 116 7.53 3.84 1.05
C SER A 116 6.20 4.45 0.58
N GLY A 117 6.21 5.15 -0.56
CA GLY A 117 5.00 5.72 -1.16
C GLY A 117 4.06 4.66 -1.73
N GLU A 118 4.62 3.61 -2.34
CA GLU A 118 3.87 2.47 -2.87
C GLU A 118 3.28 1.62 -1.76
N ILE A 119 4.09 1.27 -0.76
CA ILE A 119 3.64 0.55 0.44
C ILE A 119 2.47 1.27 1.10
N ARG A 120 2.61 2.59 1.34
CA ARG A 120 1.55 3.40 1.92
C ARG A 120 0.28 3.37 1.07
N LYS A 121 0.40 3.57 -0.25
CA LYS A 121 -0.73 3.54 -1.17
C LYS A 121 -1.48 2.23 -1.07
N ILE A 122 -0.76 1.09 -1.07
CA ILE A 122 -1.40 -0.23 -1.05
C ILE A 122 -2.02 -0.52 0.32
N ILE A 123 -1.34 -0.22 1.44
CA ILE A 123 -1.85 -0.51 2.79
C ILE A 123 -2.94 0.47 3.22
N ASP A 124 -2.84 1.77 2.88
CA ASP A 124 -3.76 2.80 3.37
C ASP A 124 -4.85 3.13 2.36
N ASP A 125 -4.48 3.56 1.14
CA ASP A 125 -5.44 4.00 0.14
C ASP A 125 -6.28 2.83 -0.41
N ASN A 126 -5.65 1.66 -0.69
CA ASN A 126 -6.38 0.49 -1.16
C ASN A 126 -7.27 -0.11 -0.07
N ALA A 127 -6.89 -0.05 1.21
CA ALA A 127 -7.78 -0.46 2.30
C ALA A 127 -9.03 0.44 2.38
N ALA A 128 -8.85 1.75 2.23
CA ALA A 128 -9.96 2.72 2.19
C ALA A 128 -10.88 2.49 0.97
N GLU A 129 -10.29 2.21 -0.22
CA GLU A 129 -11.07 1.89 -1.42
C GLU A 129 -11.84 0.58 -1.24
N THR A 130 -11.27 -0.41 -0.55
CA THR A 130 -11.95 -1.68 -0.21
C THR A 130 -13.16 -1.45 0.68
N HIS A 131 -13.10 -0.51 1.66
CA HIS A 131 -14.25 -0.12 2.45
C HIS A 131 -15.38 0.41 1.58
N LYS A 132 -15.10 1.43 0.77
CA LYS A 132 -16.05 2.07 -0.13
C LYS A 132 -16.71 1.04 -1.05
N THR A 133 -15.88 0.16 -1.62
CA THR A 133 -16.33 -0.92 -2.51
C THR A 133 -17.26 -1.88 -1.80
N VAL A 134 -16.91 -2.40 -0.61
CA VAL A 134 -17.73 -3.38 0.12
C VAL A 134 -19.03 -2.76 0.62
N ALA A 135 -18.99 -1.52 1.11
CA ALA A 135 -20.16 -0.82 1.60
C ALA A 135 -21.27 -0.67 0.54
N HIS A 136 -20.88 -0.48 -0.72
CA HIS A 136 -21.82 -0.36 -1.84
C HIS A 136 -22.06 -1.69 -2.58
N LEU A 137 -21.01 -2.48 -2.83
CA LEU A 137 -21.12 -3.70 -3.62
C LEU A 137 -22.07 -4.76 -3.02
N ILE A 138 -22.16 -4.87 -1.69
CA ILE A 138 -23.02 -5.88 -1.05
C ILE A 138 -24.47 -5.63 -1.40
N PRO A 139 -25.07 -4.45 -1.13
CA PRO A 139 -26.45 -4.17 -1.51
C PRO A 139 -26.65 -4.10 -3.03
N ASP A 140 -25.70 -3.54 -3.79
CA ASP A 140 -25.79 -3.34 -5.23
C ASP A 140 -25.76 -4.66 -6.00
N ASN A 141 -24.99 -5.65 -5.58
CA ASN A 141 -24.99 -6.97 -6.18
C ASN A 141 -26.34 -7.68 -6.00
N VAL A 142 -26.98 -7.54 -4.84
CA VAL A 142 -28.32 -8.08 -4.61
C VAL A 142 -29.34 -7.38 -5.51
N THR A 143 -29.30 -6.06 -5.55
CA THR A 143 -30.19 -5.25 -6.41
C THR A 143 -29.97 -5.57 -7.89
N ALA A 144 -28.72 -5.66 -8.34
CA ALA A 144 -28.38 -5.95 -9.74
C ALA A 144 -28.86 -7.32 -10.23
N VAL A 145 -28.96 -8.32 -9.32
CA VAL A 145 -29.43 -9.66 -9.65
C VAL A 145 -30.94 -9.79 -9.47
N MET A 146 -31.48 -9.33 -8.33
CA MET A 146 -32.90 -9.55 -7.99
C MET A 146 -33.83 -8.64 -8.76
N THR A 147 -33.43 -7.39 -9.01
CA THR A 147 -34.33 -6.43 -9.71
C THR A 147 -34.73 -6.92 -11.12
N PRO A 148 -33.81 -7.33 -12.01
CA PRO A 148 -34.20 -7.86 -13.32
C PRO A 148 -35.08 -9.10 -13.22
N VAL A 149 -34.78 -10.02 -12.31
CA VAL A 149 -35.57 -11.25 -12.12
C VAL A 149 -37.01 -10.92 -11.74
N LEU A 150 -37.20 -10.06 -10.76
CA LEU A 150 -38.55 -9.65 -10.33
C LEU A 150 -39.26 -8.77 -11.38
N MET A 151 -38.52 -7.99 -12.16
CA MET A 151 -39.07 -7.27 -13.32
C MET A 151 -39.65 -8.21 -14.37
N PHE A 152 -38.94 -9.30 -14.71
CA PHE A 152 -39.46 -10.33 -15.60
C PHE A 152 -40.74 -10.96 -15.04
N VAL A 153 -40.73 -11.36 -13.77
CA VAL A 153 -41.91 -11.94 -13.13
C VAL A 153 -43.08 -10.98 -13.19
N LEU A 154 -42.89 -9.70 -12.88
CA LEU A 154 -43.91 -8.67 -12.93
C LEU A 154 -44.48 -8.48 -14.34
N MET A 155 -43.60 -8.38 -15.35
CA MET A 155 -44.01 -8.20 -16.73
C MET A 155 -44.80 -9.37 -17.29
N PHE A 156 -44.37 -10.61 -16.98
CA PHE A 156 -45.12 -11.79 -17.38
C PHE A 156 -46.49 -11.90 -16.68
N ALA A 157 -46.57 -11.45 -15.43
CA ALA A 157 -47.83 -11.42 -14.69
C ALA A 157 -48.85 -10.39 -15.24
N ILE A 158 -48.38 -9.30 -15.84
CA ILE A 158 -49.23 -8.26 -16.44
C ILE A 158 -49.61 -8.67 -17.87
N ASP A 159 -48.61 -8.99 -18.71
CA ASP A 159 -48.82 -9.46 -20.09
C ASP A 159 -47.57 -10.20 -20.57
N TYR A 160 -47.76 -11.48 -21.02
CA TYR A 160 -46.64 -12.31 -21.50
C TYR A 160 -45.93 -11.69 -22.71
N ARG A 161 -46.62 -10.89 -23.54
CA ARG A 161 -46.04 -10.19 -24.71
C ARG A 161 -45.02 -9.14 -24.26
N LEU A 162 -45.35 -8.39 -23.18
CA LEU A 162 -44.42 -7.44 -22.55
C LEU A 162 -43.24 -8.15 -21.93
N GLY A 163 -43.45 -9.33 -21.31
CA GLY A 163 -42.40 -10.18 -20.78
C GLY A 163 -41.43 -10.66 -21.86
N ILE A 164 -41.91 -11.15 -23.00
CA ILE A 164 -41.08 -11.56 -24.14
C ILE A 164 -40.29 -10.37 -24.68
N LEU A 165 -40.92 -9.22 -24.81
CA LEU A 165 -40.28 -8.01 -25.30
C LEU A 165 -39.13 -7.55 -24.35
N LEU A 166 -39.34 -7.63 -23.05
CA LEU A 166 -38.31 -7.35 -22.05
C LEU A 166 -37.13 -8.32 -22.15
N ILE A 167 -37.39 -9.62 -22.44
CA ILE A 167 -36.33 -10.60 -22.70
C ILE A 167 -35.53 -10.21 -23.94
N LEU A 168 -36.15 -9.88 -25.03
CA LEU A 168 -35.49 -9.48 -26.28
C LEU A 168 -34.60 -8.23 -26.05
N THR A 169 -35.16 -7.20 -25.42
CA THR A 169 -34.41 -5.98 -25.11
C THR A 169 -33.22 -6.26 -24.17
N THR A 170 -33.41 -7.17 -23.20
CA THR A 170 -32.32 -7.60 -22.28
C THR A 170 -31.21 -8.32 -23.03
N VAL A 171 -31.54 -9.27 -23.90
CA VAL A 171 -30.54 -10.02 -24.68
C VAL A 171 -29.73 -9.06 -25.57
N ILE A 172 -30.40 -8.14 -26.26
CA ILE A 172 -29.72 -7.14 -27.09
C ILE A 172 -28.86 -6.21 -26.23
N GLY A 173 -29.39 -5.75 -25.08
CA GLY A 173 -28.66 -4.92 -24.13
C GLY A 173 -27.37 -5.61 -23.59
N VAL A 174 -27.45 -6.89 -23.23
CA VAL A 174 -26.29 -7.68 -22.80
C VAL A 174 -25.28 -7.85 -23.93
N LEU A 175 -25.71 -8.08 -25.17
CA LEU A 175 -24.81 -8.17 -26.32
C LEU A 175 -24.08 -6.84 -26.58
N GLN A 176 -24.80 -5.70 -26.48
CA GLN A 176 -24.20 -4.37 -26.59
C GLN A 176 -23.21 -4.09 -25.45
N TYR A 177 -23.57 -4.44 -24.21
CA TYR A 177 -22.68 -4.31 -23.06
C TYR A 177 -21.39 -5.14 -23.23
N ARG A 178 -21.49 -6.39 -23.68
CA ARG A 178 -20.30 -7.22 -23.96
C ARG A 178 -19.36 -6.60 -25.00
N LYS A 179 -19.94 -5.97 -26.05
CA LYS A 179 -19.14 -5.23 -27.05
C LYS A 179 -18.49 -3.97 -26.46
N MET A 180 -19.14 -3.33 -25.48
CA MET A 180 -18.65 -2.10 -24.84
C MET A 180 -17.57 -2.38 -23.80
N SER A 181 -17.65 -3.50 -23.06
CA SER A 181 -16.73 -3.80 -21.96
C SER A 181 -15.29 -4.11 -22.40
N GLY A 182 -15.00 -4.20 -23.70
CA GLY A 182 -13.66 -4.24 -24.30
C GLY A 182 -12.72 -5.38 -23.85
N GLY A 183 -13.20 -6.30 -23.02
CA GLY A 183 -12.40 -7.37 -22.42
C GLY A 183 -11.54 -6.92 -21.23
N THR A 184 -11.13 -7.88 -20.41
CA THR A 184 -10.28 -7.66 -19.23
C THR A 184 -8.88 -7.14 -19.59
N GLU A 185 -8.37 -7.48 -20.76
CA GLU A 185 -7.06 -7.06 -21.28
C GLU A 185 -7.01 -5.54 -21.53
N PHE A 186 -8.09 -4.97 -22.04
CA PHE A 186 -8.16 -3.53 -22.28
C PHE A 186 -8.20 -2.74 -20.98
N LEU A 187 -8.97 -3.20 -19.99
CA LEU A 187 -9.10 -2.54 -18.69
C LEU A 187 -7.78 -2.61 -17.89
N SER A 188 -7.03 -3.70 -18.02
CA SER A 188 -5.70 -3.84 -17.42
C SER A 188 -4.68 -2.89 -18.06
N GLY A 189 -4.69 -2.74 -19.38
CA GLY A 189 -3.83 -1.78 -20.10
C GLY A 189 -4.12 -0.32 -19.72
N TYR A 190 -5.39 0.03 -19.58
CA TYR A 190 -5.81 1.34 -19.08
C TYR A 190 -5.29 1.62 -17.68
N SER A 191 -5.45 0.66 -16.76
CA SER A 191 -4.98 0.78 -15.39
C SER A 191 -3.45 0.92 -15.32
N ALA A 192 -2.72 0.13 -16.10
CA ALA A 192 -1.25 0.20 -16.18
C ALA A 192 -0.77 1.57 -16.71
N ALA A 193 -1.41 2.09 -17.78
CA ALA A 193 -1.07 3.41 -18.32
C ALA A 193 -1.36 4.54 -17.32
N LEU A 194 -2.45 4.45 -16.54
CA LEU A 194 -2.78 5.39 -15.49
C LEU A 194 -1.75 5.35 -14.35
N GLN A 195 -1.33 4.16 -13.92
CA GLN A 195 -0.30 4.01 -12.89
C GLN A 195 1.04 4.58 -13.34
N LYS A 196 1.46 4.30 -14.59
CA LYS A 196 2.69 4.84 -15.18
C LYS A 196 2.66 6.38 -15.22
N MET A 197 1.55 6.97 -15.63
CA MET A 197 1.37 8.43 -15.64
C MET A 197 1.42 9.00 -14.22
N SER A 198 0.77 8.35 -13.26
CA SER A 198 0.78 8.78 -11.85
C SER A 198 2.18 8.73 -11.25
N ALA A 199 2.95 7.67 -11.51
CA ALA A 199 4.34 7.53 -11.06
C ALA A 199 5.22 8.64 -11.64
N ALA A 200 5.14 8.90 -12.96
CA ALA A 200 5.88 9.97 -13.61
C ALA A 200 5.49 11.36 -13.09
N THR A 201 4.22 11.57 -12.71
CA THR A 201 3.76 12.83 -12.10
C THR A 201 4.38 13.04 -10.72
N VAL A 202 4.43 12.00 -9.88
CA VAL A 202 5.05 12.08 -8.55
C VAL A 202 6.54 12.38 -8.67
N GLU A 203 7.24 11.73 -9.61
CA GLU A 203 8.66 11.97 -9.88
C GLU A 203 8.90 13.43 -10.34
N TYR A 204 8.06 13.94 -11.24
CA TYR A 204 8.10 15.33 -11.68
C TYR A 204 7.94 16.32 -10.50
N VAL A 205 6.97 16.06 -9.60
CA VAL A 205 6.74 16.90 -8.42
C VAL A 205 7.93 16.84 -7.45
N ARG A 206 8.52 15.66 -7.23
CA ARG A 206 9.74 15.52 -6.40
C ARG A 206 10.93 16.26 -6.98
N GLY A 207 11.08 16.26 -8.31
CA GLY A 207 12.12 16.99 -9.04
C GLY A 207 11.87 18.49 -9.21
N MET A 208 10.75 19.04 -8.70
CA MET A 208 10.32 20.42 -8.97
C MET A 208 11.34 21.49 -8.56
N GLN A 209 12.09 21.25 -7.48
CA GLN A 209 13.14 22.19 -7.05
C GLN A 209 14.25 22.31 -8.11
N ILE A 210 14.70 21.18 -8.65
CA ILE A 210 15.71 21.13 -9.72
C ILE A 210 15.17 21.81 -10.98
N ILE A 211 13.92 21.46 -11.37
CA ILE A 211 13.25 22.03 -12.54
C ILE A 211 13.16 23.56 -12.46
N LYS A 212 12.83 24.11 -11.28
CA LYS A 212 12.76 25.55 -11.05
C LYS A 212 14.12 26.24 -11.10
N ILE A 213 15.16 25.62 -10.52
CA ILE A 213 16.52 26.20 -10.51
C ILE A 213 17.08 26.30 -11.94
N PHE A 214 16.84 25.29 -12.77
CA PHE A 214 17.36 25.25 -14.15
C PHE A 214 16.40 25.86 -15.18
N GLY A 215 15.22 26.37 -14.77
CA GLY A 215 14.25 27.02 -15.66
C GLY A 215 13.66 26.09 -16.73
N VAL A 216 13.66 24.77 -16.48
CA VAL A 216 13.22 23.76 -17.45
C VAL A 216 11.69 23.69 -17.45
N THR A 217 11.08 23.69 -18.65
CA THR A 217 9.61 23.54 -18.79
C THR A 217 9.20 22.08 -18.76
N VAL A 218 7.90 21.80 -18.48
CA VAL A 218 7.31 20.45 -18.49
C VAL A 218 7.64 19.69 -19.78
N GLN A 219 7.75 20.39 -20.91
CA GLN A 219 8.05 19.80 -22.22
C GLN A 219 9.41 19.07 -22.28
N TYR A 220 10.36 19.44 -21.44
CA TYR A 220 11.65 18.76 -21.35
C TYR A 220 11.58 17.47 -20.52
N TYR A 221 10.54 17.29 -19.70
CA TYR A 221 10.37 16.06 -18.95
C TYR A 221 9.63 15.00 -19.79
N LYS A 222 10.38 14.43 -20.74
CA LYS A 222 9.86 13.51 -21.77
C LYS A 222 9.11 12.31 -21.19
N THR A 223 9.53 11.80 -20.06
CA THR A 223 8.89 10.65 -19.38
C THR A 223 7.43 10.94 -19.05
N LEU A 224 7.15 12.09 -18.40
CA LEU A 224 5.78 12.52 -18.07
C LEU A 224 4.96 12.76 -19.33
N ILE A 225 5.49 13.50 -20.29
CA ILE A 225 4.78 13.81 -21.54
C ILE A 225 4.44 12.53 -22.31
N ASN A 226 5.37 11.56 -22.38
CA ASN A 226 5.11 10.30 -23.05
C ASN A 226 4.07 9.46 -22.32
N SER A 227 4.11 9.39 -20.98
CA SER A 227 3.11 8.68 -20.19
C SER A 227 1.70 9.31 -20.32
N ILE A 228 1.60 10.65 -20.38
CA ILE A 228 0.35 11.36 -20.67
C ILE A 228 -0.18 11.03 -22.06
N LYS A 229 0.70 11.00 -23.07
CA LYS A 229 0.31 10.66 -24.46
C LYS A 229 -0.17 9.21 -24.55
N GLU A 230 0.52 8.29 -23.91
CA GLU A 230 0.17 6.87 -23.86
C GLU A 230 -1.19 6.68 -23.18
N TYR A 231 -1.39 7.27 -21.99
CA TYR A 231 -2.69 7.26 -21.29
C TYR A 231 -3.82 7.87 -22.14
N LYS A 232 -3.58 9.05 -22.74
CA LYS A 232 -4.53 9.69 -23.66
C LYS A 232 -4.92 8.78 -24.80
N GLN A 233 -3.97 8.06 -25.40
CA GLN A 233 -4.23 7.16 -26.53
C GLN A 233 -5.12 5.99 -26.08
N TYR A 234 -4.86 5.39 -24.93
CA TYR A 234 -5.70 4.34 -24.36
C TYR A 234 -7.13 4.83 -24.09
N VAL A 235 -7.28 5.97 -23.40
CA VAL A 235 -8.60 6.55 -23.11
C VAL A 235 -9.36 6.86 -24.39
N TYR A 236 -8.70 7.45 -25.38
CA TYR A 236 -9.32 7.81 -26.66
C TYR A 236 -9.79 6.57 -27.43
N GLN A 237 -8.95 5.56 -27.56
CA GLN A 237 -9.31 4.29 -28.24
C GLN A 237 -10.47 3.59 -27.52
N TYR A 238 -10.44 3.57 -26.18
CA TYR A 238 -11.55 3.02 -25.39
C TYR A 238 -12.85 3.78 -25.63
N SER A 239 -12.81 5.09 -25.54
CA SER A 239 -14.00 5.92 -25.78
C SER A 239 -14.59 5.69 -27.18
N LEU A 240 -13.72 5.55 -28.18
CA LEU A 240 -14.16 5.23 -29.55
C LEU A 240 -14.74 3.82 -29.65
N SER A 241 -14.15 2.83 -29.02
CA SER A 241 -14.66 1.44 -29.04
C SER A 241 -16.03 1.32 -28.34
N CYS A 242 -16.23 2.09 -27.27
CA CYS A 242 -17.49 2.13 -26.53
C CYS A 242 -18.58 2.94 -27.20
N LYS A 243 -18.23 3.91 -28.07
CA LYS A 243 -19.18 4.88 -28.65
C LYS A 243 -20.37 4.22 -29.31
N ASN A 244 -20.16 3.38 -30.31
CA ASN A 244 -21.25 2.77 -31.10
C ASN A 244 -22.10 1.78 -30.27
N PRO A 245 -21.51 0.86 -29.47
CA PRO A 245 -22.27 0.01 -28.57
C PRO A 245 -23.11 0.81 -27.55
N TYR A 246 -22.55 1.89 -26.96
CA TYR A 246 -23.25 2.73 -26.00
C TYR A 246 -24.41 3.48 -26.64
N VAL A 247 -24.20 4.09 -27.81
CA VAL A 247 -25.29 4.74 -28.56
C VAL A 247 -26.37 3.72 -28.94
N GLY A 248 -25.99 2.53 -29.42
CA GLY A 248 -26.93 1.45 -29.72
C GLY A 248 -27.76 1.02 -28.51
N PHE A 249 -27.11 0.94 -27.32
CA PHE A 249 -27.80 0.67 -26.07
C PHE A 249 -28.81 1.78 -25.71
N GLN A 250 -28.42 3.05 -25.79
CA GLN A 250 -29.30 4.18 -25.51
C GLN A 250 -30.48 4.24 -26.48
N VAL A 251 -30.23 4.04 -27.77
CA VAL A 251 -31.25 4.01 -28.80
C VAL A 251 -32.23 2.87 -28.55
N LEU A 252 -31.78 1.68 -28.22
CA LEU A 252 -32.61 0.50 -27.96
C LEU A 252 -33.70 0.80 -26.92
N PHE A 253 -33.34 1.45 -25.82
CA PHE A 253 -34.31 1.76 -24.76
C PHE A 253 -35.26 2.91 -25.12
N ASN A 254 -34.85 3.85 -25.98
CA ASN A 254 -35.69 4.97 -26.39
C ASN A 254 -36.60 4.62 -27.59
N VAL A 255 -36.12 3.86 -28.57
CA VAL A 255 -36.85 3.43 -29.74
C VAL A 255 -37.99 2.47 -29.38
N PHE A 256 -37.86 1.78 -28.24
CA PHE A 256 -38.91 0.90 -27.74
C PHE A 256 -40.29 1.59 -27.65
N TYR A 257 -40.33 2.84 -27.20
CA TYR A 257 -41.57 3.63 -27.18
C TYR A 257 -42.12 3.91 -28.57
N ALA A 258 -41.24 4.13 -29.52
CA ALA A 258 -41.66 4.39 -30.89
C ALA A 258 -42.43 3.20 -31.53
N PHE A 259 -42.14 1.97 -31.08
CA PHE A 259 -42.87 0.76 -31.53
C PHE A 259 -44.08 0.43 -30.68
N ALA A 260 -44.18 0.91 -29.44
CA ALA A 260 -45.31 0.62 -28.56
C ALA A 260 -46.63 1.20 -29.09
N VAL A 261 -46.61 2.41 -29.64
CA VAL A 261 -47.81 3.06 -30.18
C VAL A 261 -48.33 2.38 -31.45
N PRO A 262 -47.53 2.11 -32.49
CA PRO A 262 -47.98 1.34 -33.64
C PRO A 262 -48.47 -0.06 -33.28
N ALA A 263 -47.79 -0.77 -32.38
CA ALA A 263 -48.22 -2.08 -31.91
C ALA A 263 -49.59 -2.02 -31.21
N ALA A 264 -49.83 -0.97 -30.42
CA ALA A 264 -51.15 -0.74 -29.81
C ALA A 264 -52.26 -0.59 -30.81
N VAL A 265 -52.04 0.18 -31.88
CA VAL A 265 -53.02 0.35 -32.95
C VAL A 265 -53.37 -1.00 -33.62
N VAL A 266 -52.34 -1.82 -33.88
CA VAL A 266 -52.48 -3.18 -34.41
C VAL A 266 -53.30 -4.07 -33.45
N PHE A 267 -53.00 -4.09 -32.17
CA PHE A 267 -53.74 -4.90 -31.20
C PHE A 267 -55.21 -4.45 -31.07
N ILE A 268 -55.45 -3.16 -31.06
CA ILE A 268 -56.86 -2.62 -31.07
C ILE A 268 -57.58 -3.06 -32.31
N SER A 269 -56.96 -3.05 -33.49
CA SER A 269 -57.59 -3.50 -34.75
C SER A 269 -57.91 -5.00 -34.77
N TYR A 270 -57.19 -5.82 -33.93
CA TYR A 270 -57.52 -7.23 -33.71
C TYR A 270 -58.57 -7.47 -32.61
N GLY A 271 -59.23 -6.41 -32.10
CA GLY A 271 -60.36 -6.51 -31.18
C GLY A 271 -59.96 -6.46 -29.67
N GLU A 272 -58.76 -6.13 -29.34
CA GLU A 272 -58.36 -5.91 -27.92
C GLU A 272 -59.02 -4.63 -27.39
N PRO A 273 -59.46 -4.60 -26.11
CA PRO A 273 -60.04 -3.40 -25.50
C PRO A 273 -59.09 -2.21 -25.49
N ALA A 274 -59.47 -1.11 -26.13
CA ALA A 274 -58.57 0.07 -26.27
C ALA A 274 -58.10 0.63 -24.95
N MET A 275 -58.96 0.68 -23.91
CA MET A 275 -58.59 1.16 -22.58
C MET A 275 -57.60 0.26 -21.88
N LEU A 276 -57.65 -1.07 -22.07
CA LEU A 276 -56.66 -2.01 -21.53
C LEU A 276 -55.31 -1.83 -22.22
N ILE A 277 -55.29 -1.64 -23.54
CA ILE A 277 -54.05 -1.37 -24.27
C ILE A 277 -53.42 -0.04 -23.80
N LEU A 278 -54.25 1.00 -23.64
CA LEU A 278 -53.81 2.30 -23.12
C LEU A 278 -53.19 2.14 -21.70
N ALA A 279 -53.87 1.40 -20.81
CA ALA A 279 -53.35 1.12 -19.46
C ALA A 279 -51.96 0.44 -19.50
N LYS A 280 -51.77 -0.55 -20.40
CA LYS A 280 -50.49 -1.25 -20.59
C LYS A 280 -49.39 -0.28 -21.09
N ILE A 281 -49.71 0.62 -22.03
CA ILE A 281 -48.75 1.61 -22.56
C ILE A 281 -48.33 2.59 -21.45
N VAL A 282 -49.29 3.14 -20.69
CA VAL A 282 -49.03 4.07 -19.59
C VAL A 282 -48.16 3.41 -18.52
N PHE A 283 -48.53 2.19 -18.11
CA PHE A 283 -47.74 1.44 -17.14
C PHE A 283 -46.32 1.20 -17.65
N PHE A 284 -46.20 0.73 -18.91
CA PHE A 284 -44.88 0.45 -19.48
C PHE A 284 -44.04 1.71 -19.63
N ALA A 285 -44.63 2.85 -19.95
CA ALA A 285 -43.94 4.13 -20.02
C ALA A 285 -43.30 4.50 -18.68
N VAL A 286 -44.02 4.35 -17.57
CA VAL A 286 -43.51 4.61 -16.22
C VAL A 286 -42.48 3.56 -15.81
N PHE A 287 -42.70 2.29 -16.13
CA PHE A 287 -41.82 1.18 -15.72
C PHE A 287 -40.50 1.13 -16.49
N SER A 288 -40.44 1.65 -17.69
CA SER A 288 -39.22 1.63 -18.51
C SER A 288 -38.04 2.35 -17.88
N GLY A 289 -38.29 3.42 -17.13
CA GLY A 289 -37.24 4.09 -16.34
C GLY A 289 -36.59 3.15 -15.31
N ALA A 290 -37.39 2.29 -14.68
CA ALA A 290 -36.89 1.27 -13.78
C ALA A 290 -36.06 0.21 -14.51
N VAL A 291 -36.48 -0.20 -15.72
CA VAL A 291 -35.73 -1.14 -16.55
C VAL A 291 -34.38 -0.55 -16.94
N PHE A 292 -34.34 0.67 -17.45
CA PHE A 292 -33.12 1.36 -17.83
C PHE A 292 -32.14 1.49 -16.63
N THR A 293 -32.66 1.94 -15.48
CA THR A 293 -31.86 2.07 -14.26
C THR A 293 -31.29 0.73 -13.78
N SER A 294 -32.08 -0.35 -13.89
CA SER A 294 -31.62 -1.70 -13.52
C SER A 294 -30.47 -2.17 -14.41
N PHE A 295 -30.52 -1.96 -15.73
CA PHE A 295 -29.41 -2.32 -16.61
C PHE A 295 -28.16 -1.48 -16.35
N THR A 296 -28.34 -0.19 -16.13
CA THR A 296 -27.24 0.71 -15.79
C THR A 296 -26.58 0.28 -14.47
N SER A 297 -27.39 -0.09 -13.48
CA SER A 297 -26.88 -0.63 -12.20
C SER A 297 -26.06 -1.90 -12.39
N ILE A 298 -26.52 -2.87 -13.20
CA ILE A 298 -25.75 -4.09 -13.51
C ILE A 298 -24.38 -3.74 -14.12
N MET A 299 -24.36 -2.77 -15.03
CA MET A 299 -23.14 -2.34 -15.72
C MET A 299 -22.13 -1.75 -14.72
N PHE A 300 -22.54 -0.80 -13.87
CA PHE A 300 -21.68 -0.18 -12.87
C PHE A 300 -21.24 -1.18 -11.79
N THR A 301 -22.16 -1.98 -11.27
CA THR A 301 -21.83 -3.02 -10.29
C THR A 301 -20.80 -4.03 -10.83
N GLY A 302 -20.88 -4.37 -12.13
CA GLY A 302 -19.89 -5.21 -12.79
C GLY A 302 -18.50 -4.56 -12.83
N GLN A 303 -18.44 -3.27 -13.13
CA GLN A 303 -17.20 -2.48 -13.16
C GLN A 303 -16.58 -2.32 -11.77
N ASP A 304 -17.40 -2.03 -10.76
CA ASP A 304 -16.97 -1.90 -9.37
C ASP A 304 -16.46 -3.24 -8.79
N ASN A 305 -17.10 -4.36 -9.12
CA ASN A 305 -16.61 -5.70 -8.77
C ASN A 305 -15.22 -5.98 -9.35
N PHE A 306 -14.95 -5.54 -10.59
CA PHE A 306 -13.63 -5.68 -11.19
C PHE A 306 -12.59 -4.81 -10.47
N GLY A 307 -12.93 -3.56 -10.18
CA GLY A 307 -12.09 -2.63 -9.40
C GLY A 307 -11.71 -3.21 -8.04
N ALA A 308 -12.71 -3.73 -7.30
CA ALA A 308 -12.50 -4.38 -6.02
C ALA A 308 -11.56 -5.59 -6.08
N GLN A 309 -11.73 -6.43 -7.11
CA GLN A 309 -10.87 -7.60 -7.31
C GLN A 309 -9.42 -7.18 -7.56
N ASN A 310 -9.20 -6.14 -8.35
CA ASN A 310 -7.86 -5.62 -8.64
C ASN A 310 -7.20 -5.03 -7.38
N THR A 311 -7.92 -4.24 -6.60
CA THR A 311 -7.45 -3.67 -5.33
C THR A 311 -7.04 -4.76 -4.33
N LEU A 312 -7.85 -5.83 -4.20
CA LEU A 312 -7.51 -6.96 -3.34
C LEU A 312 -6.31 -7.77 -3.84
N ASN A 313 -6.18 -7.94 -5.15
CA ASN A 313 -5.02 -8.63 -5.70
C ASN A 313 -3.72 -7.88 -5.38
N GLN A 314 -3.70 -6.54 -5.49
CA GLN A 314 -2.54 -5.72 -5.12
C GLN A 314 -2.20 -5.85 -3.62
N LEU A 315 -3.22 -5.88 -2.74
CA LEU A 315 -3.01 -6.12 -1.31
C LEU A 315 -2.45 -7.53 -1.04
N ASP A 316 -2.98 -8.54 -1.71
CA ASP A 316 -2.50 -9.93 -1.58
C ASP A 316 -1.06 -10.08 -2.09
N GLU A 317 -0.72 -9.48 -3.23
CA GLU A 317 0.62 -9.48 -3.80
C GLU A 317 1.62 -8.83 -2.85
N LEU A 318 1.31 -7.64 -2.32
CA LEU A 318 2.16 -6.96 -1.36
C LEU A 318 2.33 -7.78 -0.07
N THR A 319 1.23 -8.30 0.50
CA THR A 319 1.30 -9.10 1.73
C THR A 319 2.04 -10.42 1.53
N THR A 320 1.95 -11.02 0.34
CA THR A 320 2.69 -12.22 -0.02
C THR A 320 4.20 -11.93 -0.17
N SER A 321 4.55 -10.82 -0.80
CA SER A 321 5.96 -10.40 -0.90
C SER A 321 6.59 -10.07 0.46
N MET A 322 5.81 -9.49 1.39
CA MET A 322 6.24 -9.31 2.79
C MET A 322 6.49 -10.65 3.49
N ASP A 323 5.57 -11.62 3.34
CA ASP A 323 5.71 -12.95 3.95
C ASP A 323 6.93 -13.71 3.37
N GLN A 324 7.20 -13.58 2.07
CA GLN A 324 8.37 -14.18 1.41
C GLN A 324 9.69 -13.52 1.83
N ALA A 325 9.63 -12.23 2.13
CA ALA A 325 10.79 -11.47 2.61
C ALA A 325 11.03 -11.64 4.13
N LYS A 326 10.20 -12.39 4.84
CA LYS A 326 10.37 -12.62 6.27
C LYS A 326 11.63 -13.45 6.51
N LEU A 327 12.47 -12.99 7.46
CA LEU A 327 13.66 -13.72 7.86
C LEU A 327 13.30 -14.89 8.79
N PRO A 328 13.90 -16.06 8.62
CA PRO A 328 13.74 -17.13 9.57
C PRO A 328 14.49 -16.78 10.87
N HIS A 329 13.79 -16.84 11.98
CA HIS A 329 14.37 -16.68 13.32
C HIS A 329 14.11 -17.95 14.13
N GLY A 330 15.12 -18.34 14.93
CA GLY A 330 15.02 -19.44 15.90
C GLY A 330 14.48 -18.97 17.25
N ASN A 331 14.77 -19.75 18.29
CA ASN A 331 14.28 -19.51 19.65
C ASN A 331 15.41 -19.28 20.66
N GLU A 332 16.66 -19.21 20.22
CA GLU A 332 17.80 -18.97 21.13
C GLU A 332 17.78 -17.52 21.62
N GLU A 333 17.85 -17.32 22.93
CA GLU A 333 17.83 -15.98 23.52
C GLU A 333 19.19 -15.54 24.08
N THR A 334 20.13 -16.50 24.28
CA THR A 334 21.41 -16.24 24.94
C THR A 334 22.58 -16.47 24.02
N PHE A 335 23.54 -15.54 24.05
CA PHE A 335 24.81 -15.66 23.32
C PHE A 335 25.88 -16.21 24.25
N GLN A 336 26.74 -17.11 23.74
CA GLN A 336 27.92 -17.59 24.49
C GLN A 336 29.01 -16.53 24.55
N ASP A 337 29.26 -15.89 23.42
CA ASP A 337 30.12 -14.74 23.24
C ASP A 337 29.63 -13.88 22.06
N PHE A 338 30.34 -12.82 21.70
CA PHE A 338 29.98 -11.91 20.61
C PHE A 338 31.05 -11.90 19.51
N ASN A 339 31.74 -13.04 19.31
CA ASN A 339 32.55 -13.26 18.12
C ASN A 339 31.62 -13.40 16.91
N VAL A 340 31.96 -12.77 15.78
CA VAL A 340 31.21 -12.88 14.52
C VAL A 340 32.07 -13.63 13.52
N GLU A 341 31.55 -14.69 12.92
CA GLU A 341 32.26 -15.50 11.96
C GLU A 341 31.43 -15.69 10.69
N PHE A 342 32.02 -15.37 9.55
CA PHE A 342 31.49 -15.70 8.22
C PHE A 342 32.17 -16.97 7.73
N ARG A 343 31.41 -17.98 7.33
CA ARG A 343 31.92 -19.25 6.80
C ARG A 343 31.39 -19.47 5.39
N HIS A 344 32.26 -19.30 4.40
CA HIS A 344 31.98 -19.55 2.98
C HIS A 344 30.69 -18.86 2.51
N VAL A 345 30.49 -17.58 2.91
CA VAL A 345 29.25 -16.85 2.66
C VAL A 345 29.18 -16.37 1.22
N ASP A 346 28.09 -16.74 0.55
CA ASP A 346 27.67 -16.20 -0.72
C ASP A 346 26.48 -15.24 -0.49
N PHE A 347 26.55 -14.06 -1.10
CA PHE A 347 25.47 -13.09 -1.08
C PHE A 347 25.39 -12.29 -2.36
N LYS A 348 24.17 -12.10 -2.88
CA LYS A 348 23.88 -11.28 -4.06
C LYS A 348 22.70 -10.33 -3.80
N TYR A 349 22.74 -9.18 -4.47
CA TYR A 349 21.55 -8.38 -4.72
C TYR A 349 21.06 -8.74 -6.12
N ASP A 350 19.82 -9.17 -6.25
CA ASP A 350 19.27 -9.70 -7.49
C ASP A 350 20.16 -10.81 -8.08
N ASP A 351 20.68 -10.61 -9.31
CA ASP A 351 21.53 -11.59 -9.99
C ASP A 351 23.05 -11.36 -9.81
N ASN A 352 23.46 -10.27 -9.12
CA ASN A 352 24.87 -9.87 -9.00
C ASN A 352 25.45 -10.26 -7.64
N PHE A 353 26.40 -11.17 -7.61
CA PHE A 353 27.15 -11.52 -6.40
C PHE A 353 27.99 -10.34 -5.91
N VAL A 354 27.80 -9.99 -4.64
CA VAL A 354 28.61 -8.99 -3.93
C VAL A 354 29.65 -9.67 -3.05
N LEU A 355 29.29 -10.79 -2.42
CA LEU A 355 30.21 -11.66 -1.69
C LEU A 355 30.17 -13.05 -2.32
N LYS A 356 31.31 -13.67 -2.48
CA LYS A 356 31.42 -15.04 -2.99
C LYS A 356 32.53 -15.78 -2.25
N ASP A 357 32.16 -16.90 -1.62
CA ASP A 357 33.05 -17.72 -0.78
C ASP A 357 33.76 -16.87 0.28
N PHE A 358 33.00 -15.97 0.92
CA PHE A 358 33.54 -14.99 1.86
C PHE A 358 33.66 -15.58 3.25
N SER A 359 34.87 -15.54 3.82
CA SER A 359 35.15 -15.98 5.18
C SER A 359 35.89 -14.90 5.95
N LEU A 360 35.45 -14.63 7.19
CA LEU A 360 36.00 -13.59 8.06
C LEU A 360 35.68 -13.91 9.52
N THR A 361 36.62 -13.69 10.42
CA THR A 361 36.39 -13.79 11.86
C THR A 361 36.66 -12.45 12.54
N LEU A 362 35.70 -11.98 13.33
CA LEU A 362 35.78 -10.76 14.14
C LEU A 362 35.64 -11.16 15.60
N HIS A 363 36.67 -10.87 16.39
CA HIS A 363 36.70 -11.20 17.82
C HIS A 363 35.93 -10.18 18.64
N GLN A 364 35.28 -10.63 19.72
CA GLN A 364 34.54 -9.76 20.62
C GLN A 364 35.45 -8.70 21.28
N ASN A 365 34.83 -7.57 21.64
CA ASN A 365 35.49 -6.44 22.32
C ASN A 365 36.64 -5.81 21.51
N LYS A 366 36.63 -5.97 20.20
CA LYS A 366 37.59 -5.32 19.29
C LYS A 366 36.87 -4.38 18.32
N THR A 367 37.61 -3.38 17.87
CA THR A 367 37.13 -2.39 16.89
C THR A 367 37.72 -2.69 15.50
N TYR A 368 36.85 -2.92 14.52
CA TYR A 368 37.21 -3.22 13.14
C TYR A 368 36.77 -2.08 12.22
N ALA A 369 37.69 -1.62 11.36
CA ALA A 369 37.38 -0.66 10.31
C ALA A 369 37.30 -1.34 8.93
N LEU A 370 36.15 -1.31 8.27
CA LEU A 370 35.97 -1.74 6.88
C LEU A 370 36.26 -0.57 5.96
N ILE A 371 37.28 -0.68 5.14
CA ILE A 371 37.69 0.35 4.17
C ILE A 371 37.85 -0.25 2.77
N GLY A 372 37.95 0.59 1.75
CA GLY A 372 38.11 0.17 0.36
C GLY A 372 37.19 0.95 -0.60
N SER A 373 37.21 0.57 -1.88
CA SER A 373 36.45 1.25 -2.93
C SER A 373 34.92 1.21 -2.69
N SER A 374 34.20 2.20 -3.22
CA SER A 374 32.74 2.17 -3.27
C SER A 374 32.27 0.93 -4.06
N GLY A 375 31.23 0.26 -3.58
CA GLY A 375 30.76 -1.00 -4.17
C GLY A 375 31.60 -2.25 -3.81
N GLY A 376 32.64 -2.13 -2.99
CA GLY A 376 33.51 -3.26 -2.62
C GLY A 376 32.88 -4.33 -1.69
N GLY A 377 31.64 -4.11 -1.17
CA GLY A 377 30.93 -5.05 -0.27
C GLY A 377 30.92 -4.67 1.21
N LYS A 378 31.50 -3.54 1.61
CA LYS A 378 31.60 -3.09 3.03
C LYS A 378 30.23 -2.98 3.73
N SER A 379 29.32 -2.22 3.15
CA SER A 379 27.96 -2.05 3.72
C SER A 379 27.16 -3.34 3.67
N THR A 380 27.45 -4.23 2.72
CA THR A 380 26.85 -5.55 2.65
C THR A 380 27.29 -6.42 3.82
N ILE A 381 28.59 -6.47 4.14
CA ILE A 381 29.12 -7.19 5.31
C ILE A 381 28.45 -6.70 6.59
N ALA A 382 28.35 -5.36 6.77
CA ALA A 382 27.69 -4.75 7.93
C ALA A 382 26.21 -5.12 8.03
N LYS A 383 25.46 -5.05 6.92
CA LYS A 383 24.04 -5.42 6.85
C LYS A 383 23.81 -6.92 7.13
N LEU A 384 24.71 -7.78 6.69
CA LEU A 384 24.62 -9.23 6.96
C LEU A 384 24.85 -9.56 8.44
N ILE A 385 25.79 -8.89 9.11
CA ILE A 385 26.00 -9.04 10.57
C ILE A 385 24.77 -8.62 11.36
N SER A 386 24.05 -7.59 10.91
CA SER A 386 22.84 -7.13 11.59
C SER A 386 21.64 -8.06 11.42
N GLY A 387 21.72 -9.08 10.55
CA GLY A 387 20.64 -9.99 10.26
C GLY A 387 19.55 -9.38 9.37
N PHE A 388 19.81 -8.28 8.65
CA PHE A 388 18.83 -7.64 7.78
C PHE A 388 18.56 -8.38 6.46
N TYR A 389 19.48 -9.29 6.09
CA TYR A 389 19.40 -10.06 4.86
C TYR A 389 19.73 -11.53 5.11
N PRO A 390 19.03 -12.47 4.45
CA PRO A 390 19.45 -13.87 4.43
C PRO A 390 20.68 -14.01 3.53
N VAL A 391 21.52 -15.00 3.80
CA VAL A 391 22.65 -15.38 2.91
C VAL A 391 22.16 -16.35 1.83
N ASP A 392 22.77 -16.31 0.62
CA ASP A 392 22.47 -17.25 -0.46
C ASP A 392 23.20 -18.57 -0.29
N GLY A 393 24.35 -18.59 0.40
CA GLY A 393 25.14 -19.77 0.71
C GLY A 393 26.05 -19.53 1.91
N GLY A 394 26.55 -20.61 2.53
CA GLY A 394 27.35 -20.52 3.74
C GLY A 394 26.53 -20.16 4.97
N GLU A 395 27.22 -19.68 6.02
CA GLU A 395 26.56 -19.30 7.28
C GLU A 395 27.29 -18.15 7.98
N ILE A 396 26.54 -17.38 8.77
CA ILE A 396 27.07 -16.35 9.67
C ILE A 396 26.80 -16.82 11.10
N LEU A 397 27.85 -16.86 11.91
CA LEU A 397 27.77 -17.29 13.29
C LEU A 397 28.02 -16.10 14.23
N ILE A 398 27.28 -16.05 15.33
CA ILE A 398 27.57 -15.16 16.48
C ILE A 398 27.67 -16.06 17.71
N GLY A 399 28.81 -15.99 18.44
CA GLY A 399 29.03 -16.87 19.56
C GLY A 399 29.00 -18.35 19.22
N GLY A 400 29.48 -18.72 18.03
CA GLY A 400 29.54 -20.09 17.54
C GLY A 400 28.22 -20.68 17.05
N LYS A 401 27.09 -19.95 17.12
CA LYS A 401 25.78 -20.39 16.62
C LYS A 401 25.36 -19.56 15.41
N ASN A 402 24.64 -20.19 14.47
CA ASN A 402 24.11 -19.52 13.28
C ASN A 402 23.18 -18.37 13.70
N ILE A 403 23.31 -17.20 13.06
CA ILE A 403 22.50 -16.00 13.33
C ILE A 403 20.99 -16.28 13.22
N GLN A 404 20.58 -17.17 12.34
CA GLN A 404 19.18 -17.57 12.15
C GLN A 404 18.64 -18.45 13.30
N SER A 405 19.50 -19.00 14.17
CA SER A 405 19.04 -19.79 15.32
C SER A 405 18.56 -18.92 16.48
N TYR A 406 18.95 -17.65 16.50
CA TYR A 406 18.54 -16.70 17.51
C TYR A 406 17.13 -16.15 17.27
N SER A 407 16.44 -15.79 18.35
CA SER A 407 15.20 -15.06 18.27
C SER A 407 15.45 -13.64 17.74
N GLU A 408 14.51 -13.09 16.98
CA GLU A 408 14.56 -11.70 16.49
C GLU A 408 14.82 -10.71 17.63
N LYS A 409 14.14 -10.91 18.77
CA LYS A 409 14.32 -10.09 19.99
C LYS A 409 15.76 -10.13 20.51
N ALA A 410 16.39 -11.30 20.55
CA ALA A 410 17.76 -11.45 21.01
C ALA A 410 18.75 -10.74 20.09
N LEU A 411 18.58 -10.84 18.77
CA LEU A 411 19.38 -10.10 17.78
C LEU A 411 19.19 -8.59 17.92
N ILE A 412 17.95 -8.12 17.95
CA ILE A 412 17.64 -6.69 18.10
C ILE A 412 18.23 -6.13 19.40
N GLN A 413 18.21 -6.85 20.50
CA GLN A 413 18.76 -6.38 21.78
C GLN A 413 20.29 -6.28 21.77
N ASN A 414 20.98 -7.18 21.06
CA ASN A 414 22.44 -7.30 21.13
C ASN A 414 23.19 -6.67 19.97
N ILE A 415 22.50 -6.25 18.89
CA ILE A 415 23.11 -5.59 17.73
C ILE A 415 22.54 -4.19 17.58
N ALA A 416 23.38 -3.15 17.62
CA ALA A 416 23.02 -1.78 17.29
C ALA A 416 23.57 -1.40 15.91
N PHE A 417 22.79 -0.63 15.13
CA PHE A 417 23.19 -0.18 13.81
C PHE A 417 23.00 1.34 13.68
N VAL A 418 24.12 2.07 13.65
CA VAL A 418 24.14 3.51 13.39
C VAL A 418 24.20 3.74 11.89
N PHE A 419 23.08 4.19 11.33
CA PHE A 419 22.96 4.45 9.89
C PHE A 419 23.68 5.76 9.49
N GLN A 420 24.17 5.80 8.25
CA GLN A 420 24.77 6.99 7.64
C GLN A 420 23.83 8.21 7.71
N ARG A 421 22.54 8.00 7.47
CA ARG A 421 21.47 9.01 7.61
C ARG A 421 20.54 8.59 8.73
N SER A 422 20.90 8.97 9.95
CA SER A 422 20.03 8.73 11.11
C SER A 422 18.69 9.44 10.95
N GLN A 423 17.61 8.76 11.28
CA GLN A 423 16.27 9.31 11.26
C GLN A 423 15.66 9.34 12.66
N LEU A 424 15.00 10.45 12.98
CA LEU A 424 14.23 10.60 14.20
C LEU A 424 12.74 10.59 13.87
N LEU A 425 11.96 10.00 14.76
CA LEU A 425 10.51 10.04 14.66
C LEU A 425 9.99 11.45 15.02
N LYS A 426 8.86 11.84 14.43
CA LYS A 426 8.19 13.14 14.69
C LYS A 426 7.49 13.14 16.04
N THR A 427 8.28 12.97 17.10
CA THR A 427 7.87 12.96 18.50
C THR A 427 8.91 13.72 19.33
N SER A 428 8.84 13.69 20.67
CA SER A 428 9.83 14.37 21.51
C SER A 428 11.22 13.74 21.40
N ILE A 429 12.28 14.49 21.76
CA ILE A 429 13.65 13.98 21.88
C ILE A 429 13.67 12.81 22.88
N TYR A 430 13.00 12.95 24.01
CA TYR A 430 12.84 11.93 25.03
C TYR A 430 12.31 10.61 24.46
N GLU A 431 11.18 10.64 23.74
CA GLU A 431 10.58 9.45 23.16
C GLU A 431 11.46 8.83 22.05
N ASN A 432 12.21 9.65 21.31
CA ASN A 432 13.17 9.15 20.33
C ASN A 432 14.31 8.33 20.97
N VAL A 433 14.79 8.75 22.13
CA VAL A 433 15.85 8.02 22.85
C VAL A 433 15.28 6.79 23.55
N ARG A 434 14.08 6.91 24.15
CA ARG A 434 13.39 5.80 24.86
C ARG A 434 13.16 4.58 23.98
N ILE A 435 13.07 4.73 22.65
CA ILE A 435 12.98 3.60 21.71
C ILE A 435 14.13 2.59 21.92
N GLY A 436 15.33 3.05 22.30
CA GLY A 436 16.47 2.17 22.58
C GLY A 436 16.22 1.17 23.71
N ASN A 437 15.48 1.59 24.75
CA ASN A 437 15.01 0.74 25.83
C ASN A 437 13.69 1.28 26.41
N PRO A 438 12.53 0.73 25.99
CA PRO A 438 11.21 1.20 26.45
C PRO A 438 10.98 1.10 27.98
N GLN A 439 11.76 0.29 28.69
CA GLN A 439 11.68 0.10 30.13
C GLN A 439 12.64 1.01 30.90
N ALA A 440 13.44 1.83 30.22
CA ALA A 440 14.39 2.72 30.85
C ALA A 440 13.71 3.79 31.70
N THR A 441 14.31 4.08 32.85
CA THR A 441 13.90 5.20 33.69
C THR A 441 14.23 6.54 33.02
N ARG A 442 13.57 7.62 33.44
CA ARG A 442 13.89 8.98 32.94
C ARG A 442 15.37 9.31 33.17
N GLN A 443 15.93 8.92 34.32
CA GLN A 443 17.36 9.17 34.63
C GLN A 443 18.27 8.49 33.62
N GLN A 444 18.04 7.22 33.31
CA GLN A 444 18.83 6.49 32.31
C GLN A 444 18.76 7.12 30.91
N ILE A 445 17.59 7.65 30.53
CA ILE A 445 17.43 8.37 29.25
C ILE A 445 18.24 9.69 29.27
N MET A 446 18.21 10.44 30.37
CA MET A 446 18.98 11.67 30.52
C MET A 446 20.49 11.38 30.55
N ASP A 447 20.92 10.32 31.22
CA ASP A 447 22.32 9.89 31.24
C ASP A 447 22.81 9.49 29.84
N ALA A 448 21.96 8.84 29.04
CA ALA A 448 22.28 8.50 27.65
C ALA A 448 22.39 9.75 26.76
N LEU A 449 21.49 10.73 26.95
CA LEU A 449 21.55 12.03 26.26
C LEU A 449 22.84 12.80 26.62
N ASP A 450 23.20 12.82 27.89
CA ASP A 450 24.44 13.47 28.34
C ASP A 450 25.66 12.73 27.80
N ALA A 451 25.66 11.40 27.84
CA ALA A 451 26.72 10.58 27.25
C ALA A 451 26.92 10.83 25.76
N ALA A 452 25.85 11.17 25.02
CA ALA A 452 25.90 11.53 23.61
C ALA A 452 26.19 13.04 23.37
N ASN A 453 26.59 13.79 24.39
CA ASN A 453 26.81 15.24 24.33
C ASN A 453 25.59 16.01 23.80
N CYS A 454 24.37 15.61 24.17
CA CYS A 454 23.13 16.27 23.72
C CYS A 454 22.71 17.43 24.61
N THR A 455 23.37 17.72 25.72
CA THR A 455 23.01 18.80 26.66
C THR A 455 22.95 20.16 25.95
N SER A 456 23.94 20.46 25.08
CA SER A 456 23.97 21.66 24.26
C SER A 456 22.76 21.76 23.29
N ILE A 457 22.20 20.62 22.87
CA ILE A 457 20.99 20.58 22.02
C ILE A 457 19.75 20.86 22.87
N LEU A 458 19.66 20.21 24.04
CA LEU A 458 18.50 20.37 24.93
C LEU A 458 18.34 21.82 25.42
N ASP A 459 19.47 22.48 25.74
CA ASP A 459 19.47 23.84 26.27
C ASP A 459 19.04 24.91 25.24
N LYS A 460 19.00 24.57 23.96
CA LYS A 460 18.44 25.44 22.90
C LYS A 460 16.94 25.60 23.00
N PHE A 461 16.24 24.69 23.70
CA PHE A 461 14.78 24.63 23.69
C PHE A 461 14.19 24.72 25.10
N PRO A 462 13.12 25.51 25.31
CA PRO A 462 12.49 25.64 26.63
C PRO A 462 11.95 24.34 27.20
N GLN A 463 11.51 23.41 26.34
CA GLN A 463 10.98 22.11 26.76
C GLN A 463 12.06 21.01 26.87
N ARG A 464 13.34 21.36 26.65
CA ARG A 464 14.48 20.44 26.74
C ARG A 464 14.19 19.10 26.05
N GLU A 465 14.30 17.97 26.77
CA GLU A 465 14.07 16.61 26.24
C GLU A 465 12.63 16.36 25.74
N MET A 466 11.66 17.14 26.21
CA MET A 466 10.27 17.03 25.77
C MET A 466 9.98 17.80 24.48
N THR A 467 10.97 18.46 23.92
CA THR A 467 10.83 19.19 22.64
C THR A 467 10.47 18.25 21.50
N VAL A 468 9.38 18.55 20.79
CA VAL A 468 8.87 17.78 19.65
C VAL A 468 9.64 18.13 18.37
N ILE A 469 10.03 17.13 17.59
CA ILE A 469 10.81 17.26 16.36
C ILE A 469 9.90 17.15 15.13
N GLY A 470 10.20 17.88 14.07
CA GLY A 470 9.57 17.77 12.74
C GLY A 470 8.56 18.86 12.40
N ALA A 471 7.69 18.66 11.43
CA ALA A 471 6.88 19.70 10.77
C ALA A 471 5.96 20.53 11.69
N ARG A 472 5.66 20.06 12.90
CA ARG A 472 4.92 20.81 13.94
C ARG A 472 5.78 21.10 15.16
N GLY A 473 7.10 20.95 15.05
CA GLY A 473 8.08 21.13 16.11
C GLY A 473 9.33 21.81 15.58
N VAL A 474 10.46 21.52 16.23
CA VAL A 474 11.74 22.11 15.86
C VAL A 474 12.46 21.30 14.77
N TYR A 475 13.32 22.00 14.01
CA TYR A 475 14.25 21.36 13.08
C TYR A 475 15.62 21.30 13.72
N LEU A 476 16.26 20.14 13.62
CA LEU A 476 17.60 19.86 14.11
C LEU A 476 18.60 19.80 12.95
N SER A 477 19.84 20.18 13.18
CA SER A 477 20.93 19.97 12.23
C SER A 477 21.25 18.49 12.06
N GLY A 478 21.94 18.10 10.98
CA GLY A 478 22.33 16.72 10.75
C GLY A 478 23.15 16.10 11.90
N GLY A 479 24.10 16.87 12.46
CA GLY A 479 24.90 16.44 13.60
C GLY A 479 24.08 16.28 14.90
N GLU A 480 23.11 17.14 15.15
CA GLU A 480 22.19 17.03 16.30
C GLU A 480 21.29 15.80 16.19
N VAL A 481 20.73 15.53 15.00
CA VAL A 481 19.95 14.31 14.71
C VAL A 481 20.79 13.07 15.00
N GLN A 482 22.05 13.08 14.57
CA GLN A 482 22.95 11.96 14.73
C GLN A 482 23.32 11.72 16.21
N ARG A 483 23.61 12.78 17.00
CA ARG A 483 23.87 12.65 18.44
C ARG A 483 22.68 12.08 19.21
N ILE A 484 21.45 12.50 18.90
CA ILE A 484 20.24 11.95 19.51
C ILE A 484 20.08 10.47 19.12
N ALA A 485 20.39 10.09 17.89
CA ALA A 485 20.39 8.68 17.47
C ALA A 485 21.44 7.85 18.22
N ILE A 486 22.65 8.41 18.44
CA ILE A 486 23.69 7.77 19.26
C ILE A 486 23.22 7.62 20.71
N ALA A 487 22.53 8.61 21.29
CA ALA A 487 21.94 8.48 22.63
C ALA A 487 20.98 7.29 22.72
N ARG A 488 20.18 7.06 21.68
CA ARG A 488 19.30 5.88 21.54
C ARG A 488 20.11 4.58 21.58
N ASP A 489 21.22 4.52 20.85
CA ASP A 489 22.07 3.32 20.77
C ASP A 489 22.89 3.11 22.06
N ILE A 490 23.30 4.17 22.75
CA ILE A 490 23.90 4.11 24.09
C ILE A 490 22.90 3.52 25.10
N LEU A 491 21.65 4.02 25.09
CA LEU A 491 20.60 3.51 25.98
C LEU A 491 20.25 2.05 25.71
N LYS A 492 20.29 1.63 24.44
CA LYS A 492 20.10 0.23 24.02
C LYS A 492 21.16 -0.69 24.58
N ASN A 493 22.40 -0.20 24.74
CA ASN A 493 23.55 -0.90 25.30
C ASN A 493 23.86 -2.26 24.63
N ALA A 494 23.77 -2.34 23.31
CA ALA A 494 24.06 -3.55 22.54
C ALA A 494 25.54 -3.97 22.63
N ASN A 495 25.83 -5.27 22.51
CA ASN A 495 27.18 -5.82 22.57
C ASN A 495 27.94 -5.72 21.26
N ILE A 496 27.23 -5.72 20.13
CA ILE A 496 27.78 -5.51 18.79
C ILE A 496 27.25 -4.17 18.29
N VAL A 497 28.15 -3.28 17.85
CA VAL A 497 27.82 -1.96 17.30
C VAL A 497 28.33 -1.88 15.86
N ILE A 498 27.43 -1.64 14.93
CA ILE A 498 27.75 -1.44 13.51
C ILE A 498 27.54 0.04 13.20
N MET A 499 28.52 0.68 12.55
CA MET A 499 28.48 2.08 12.20
C MET A 499 28.75 2.24 10.70
N ASP A 500 27.77 2.75 9.94
CA ASP A 500 27.92 3.02 8.52
C ASP A 500 28.13 4.53 8.31
N GLU A 501 29.39 4.91 7.96
CA GLU A 501 29.83 6.26 7.62
C GLU A 501 29.25 7.39 8.51
N ALA A 502 29.41 7.24 9.81
CA ALA A 502 28.70 8.05 10.82
C ALA A 502 29.11 9.55 10.94
N SER A 503 29.94 10.13 10.04
CA SER A 503 30.50 11.48 10.26
C SER A 503 30.50 12.44 9.07
N ALA A 504 29.63 12.28 8.09
CA ALA A 504 29.78 12.87 6.75
C ALA A 504 29.44 14.37 6.57
N ALA A 505 28.94 15.13 7.55
CA ALA A 505 28.53 16.54 7.29
C ALA A 505 28.40 17.43 8.54
N ALA A 506 29.29 17.37 9.49
CA ALA A 506 29.22 18.25 10.67
C ALA A 506 30.24 19.39 10.60
N ASP A 507 29.85 20.57 11.13
CA ASP A 507 30.80 21.62 11.46
C ASP A 507 31.88 21.09 12.42
N PRO A 508 33.11 21.64 12.45
CA PRO A 508 34.19 21.13 13.28
C PRO A 508 33.87 20.93 14.77
N GLU A 509 33.04 21.82 15.33
CA GLU A 509 32.60 21.73 16.73
C GLU A 509 31.62 20.54 16.92
N ASN A 510 30.66 20.41 16.06
CA ASN A 510 29.73 19.28 16.06
C ASN A 510 30.43 17.94 15.79
N GLU A 511 31.51 17.94 14.97
CA GLU A 511 32.32 16.75 14.73
C GLU A 511 33.05 16.29 15.98
N TYR A 512 33.64 17.20 16.77
CA TYR A 512 34.31 16.87 18.02
C TYR A 512 33.35 16.22 19.03
N GLU A 513 32.17 16.84 19.25
CA GLU A 513 31.14 16.29 20.15
C GLU A 513 30.63 14.94 19.68
N LEU A 514 30.46 14.77 18.37
CA LEU A 514 30.05 13.51 17.75
C LEU A 514 31.07 12.40 17.95
N GLN A 515 32.37 12.71 17.76
CA GLN A 515 33.47 11.74 18.01
C GLN A 515 33.52 11.29 19.47
N GLN A 516 33.31 12.20 20.42
CA GLN A 516 33.23 11.84 21.85
C GLN A 516 32.03 10.91 22.13
N ALA A 517 30.87 11.19 21.54
CA ALA A 517 29.69 10.34 21.67
C ALA A 517 29.95 8.92 21.12
N PHE A 518 30.65 8.82 19.97
CA PHE A 518 31.05 7.52 19.41
C PHE A 518 32.00 6.76 20.32
N GLN A 519 33.02 7.43 20.90
CA GLN A 519 33.95 6.79 21.83
C GLN A 519 33.21 6.19 23.03
N LYS A 520 32.20 6.90 23.56
CA LYS A 520 31.37 6.37 24.66
C LYS A 520 30.52 5.19 24.24
N LEU A 521 29.93 5.24 23.02
CA LEU A 521 29.14 4.15 22.46
C LEU A 521 29.99 2.87 22.25
N MET A 522 31.22 3.02 21.76
CA MET A 522 32.09 1.90 21.37
C MET A 522 32.74 1.19 22.57
N ARG A 523 32.81 1.83 23.73
CA ARG A 523 33.60 1.34 24.88
C ARG A 523 33.14 -0.05 25.35
N GLY A 524 34.07 -1.03 25.30
CA GLY A 524 33.84 -2.40 25.79
C GLY A 524 32.90 -3.22 24.88
N LYS A 525 32.82 -2.89 23.61
CA LYS A 525 31.91 -3.54 22.64
C LYS A 525 32.66 -4.08 21.43
N THR A 526 32.06 -5.00 20.71
CA THR A 526 32.53 -5.41 19.38
C THR A 526 32.04 -4.38 18.37
N VAL A 527 32.95 -3.65 17.73
CA VAL A 527 32.61 -2.53 16.85
C VAL A 527 33.03 -2.84 15.42
N ILE A 528 32.10 -2.67 14.50
CA ILE A 528 32.34 -2.76 13.05
C ILE A 528 31.99 -1.40 12.44
N MET A 529 33.01 -0.65 11.98
CA MET A 529 32.78 0.64 11.36
C MET A 529 33.12 0.63 9.87
N ILE A 530 32.26 1.19 9.05
CA ILE A 530 32.56 1.52 7.66
C ILE A 530 33.11 2.94 7.66
N ALA A 531 34.39 3.09 7.35
CA ALA A 531 35.06 4.36 7.46
C ALA A 531 35.46 4.92 6.10
N HIS A 532 35.10 6.19 5.89
CA HIS A 532 35.55 7.00 4.76
C HIS A 532 36.55 8.08 5.17
N ARG A 533 36.74 8.32 6.50
CA ARG A 533 37.71 9.27 7.03
C ARG A 533 38.86 8.55 7.71
N LEU A 534 40.07 8.91 7.33
CA LEU A 534 41.29 8.29 7.85
C LEU A 534 41.54 8.58 9.33
N SER A 535 41.12 9.73 9.84
CA SER A 535 41.25 10.09 11.26
C SER A 535 40.50 9.11 12.18
N SER A 536 39.44 8.51 11.72
CA SER A 536 38.61 7.58 12.50
C SER A 536 39.20 6.16 12.59
N ILE A 537 40.15 5.80 11.71
CA ILE A 537 40.66 4.42 11.61
C ILE A 537 42.06 4.22 12.19
N GLN A 538 42.78 5.28 12.58
CA GLN A 538 44.15 5.16 13.07
C GLN A 538 44.28 4.40 14.40
N ASN A 539 43.23 4.46 15.22
CA ASN A 539 43.20 3.90 16.58
C ASN A 539 42.30 2.65 16.70
N VAL A 540 41.95 1.99 15.59
CA VAL A 540 41.17 0.73 15.62
C VAL A 540 42.09 -0.47 15.81
N ASP A 541 41.56 -1.55 16.39
CA ASP A 541 42.35 -2.78 16.62
C ASP A 541 42.75 -3.45 15.31
N GLN A 542 41.86 -3.43 14.30
CA GLN A 542 42.11 -4.00 12.99
C GLN A 542 41.42 -3.23 11.86
N ILE A 543 42.13 -3.06 10.76
CA ILE A 543 41.65 -2.51 9.51
C ILE A 543 41.52 -3.67 8.52
N LEU A 544 40.36 -3.73 7.86
CA LEU A 544 40.02 -4.72 6.84
C LEU A 544 39.84 -3.99 5.52
N PHE A 545 40.77 -4.16 4.59
CA PHE A 545 40.66 -3.57 3.25
C PHE A 545 39.81 -4.48 2.36
N VAL A 546 38.61 -4.04 2.03
CA VAL A 546 37.62 -4.82 1.28
C VAL A 546 37.61 -4.38 -0.18
N GLN A 547 37.79 -5.33 -1.10
CA GLN A 547 37.75 -5.09 -2.54
C GLN A 547 37.08 -6.27 -3.25
N ASN A 548 36.12 -5.98 -4.12
CA ASN A 548 35.39 -7.00 -4.90
C ASN A 548 34.87 -8.16 -4.05
N GLY A 549 34.29 -7.85 -2.90
CA GLY A 549 33.69 -8.83 -2.00
C GLY A 549 34.70 -9.70 -1.24
N LYS A 550 35.98 -9.31 -1.16
CA LYS A 550 37.04 -10.02 -0.42
C LYS A 550 37.83 -9.09 0.46
N VAL A 551 38.31 -9.57 1.61
CA VAL A 551 39.31 -8.89 2.42
C VAL A 551 40.68 -9.16 1.77
N VAL A 552 41.30 -8.13 1.21
CA VAL A 552 42.58 -8.24 0.49
C VAL A 552 43.76 -7.90 1.36
N GLU A 553 43.59 -7.06 2.40
CA GLU A 553 44.58 -6.73 3.39
C GLU A 553 43.94 -6.60 4.76
N GLN A 554 44.64 -7.04 5.82
CA GLN A 554 44.16 -7.01 7.18
C GLN A 554 45.34 -6.77 8.14
N GLY A 555 45.16 -5.86 9.08
CA GLY A 555 46.19 -5.54 10.08
C GLY A 555 45.89 -4.22 10.81
N THR A 556 46.83 -3.81 11.68
CA THR A 556 46.83 -2.47 12.29
C THR A 556 47.25 -1.41 11.28
N HIS A 557 46.98 -0.14 11.58
CA HIS A 557 47.44 0.99 10.74
C HIS A 557 48.95 0.93 10.44
N ASN A 558 49.76 0.67 11.45
CA ASN A 558 51.21 0.66 11.29
C ASN A 558 51.69 -0.52 10.44
N GLU A 559 51.14 -1.71 10.64
CA GLU A 559 51.44 -2.91 9.85
C GLU A 559 51.11 -2.69 8.37
N LEU A 560 49.91 -2.18 8.07
CA LEU A 560 49.45 -1.98 6.69
C LEU A 560 50.20 -0.85 5.98
N MET A 561 50.64 0.20 6.73
CA MET A 561 51.52 1.24 6.17
C MET A 561 52.90 0.69 5.82
N ALA A 562 53.44 -0.24 6.63
CA ALA A 562 54.75 -0.87 6.40
C ALA A 562 54.72 -1.84 5.20
N CYS A 563 53.60 -2.49 4.95
CA CYS A 563 53.46 -3.46 3.84
C CYS A 563 53.49 -2.81 2.43
N ASN A 564 53.39 -1.49 2.31
CA ASN A 564 53.32 -0.77 1.04
C ASN A 564 52.29 -1.31 0.03
N GLY A 565 51.19 -1.78 0.58
CA GLY A 565 50.08 -2.37 -0.18
C GLY A 565 49.02 -1.37 -0.56
N ARG A 566 47.81 -1.88 -0.91
CA ARG A 566 46.65 -1.08 -1.34
C ARG A 566 46.16 -0.11 -0.29
N TYR A 567 46.28 -0.47 1.00
CA TYR A 567 45.95 0.43 2.09
C TYR A 567 46.81 1.69 2.05
N LYS A 568 48.14 1.54 1.82
CA LYS A 568 49.05 2.69 1.72
C LYS A 568 48.72 3.54 0.50
N ASP A 569 48.49 2.92 -0.66
CA ASP A 569 48.08 3.65 -1.86
C ASP A 569 46.81 4.48 -1.60
N PHE A 570 45.84 3.88 -0.92
CA PHE A 570 44.58 4.57 -0.55
C PHE A 570 44.86 5.74 0.42
N GLN A 571 45.75 5.57 1.40
CA GLN A 571 46.17 6.61 2.30
C GLN A 571 46.87 7.77 1.56
N ASP A 572 47.78 7.47 0.65
CA ASP A 572 48.53 8.46 -0.13
C ASP A 572 47.61 9.30 -1.01
N VAL A 573 46.62 8.66 -1.68
CA VAL A 573 45.61 9.35 -2.47
C VAL A 573 44.76 10.27 -1.60
N TYR A 574 44.34 9.82 -0.42
CA TYR A 574 43.54 10.61 0.50
C TYR A 574 44.32 11.81 1.07
N CYS A 575 45.58 11.60 1.44
CA CYS A 575 46.46 12.68 1.92
C CYS A 575 46.64 13.75 0.81
N LYS A 576 46.87 13.35 -0.42
CA LYS A 576 46.94 14.26 -1.59
C LYS A 576 45.63 15.03 -1.78
N ALA A 577 44.48 14.35 -1.67
CA ALA A 577 43.17 14.99 -1.79
C ALA A 577 42.93 16.04 -0.70
N ASN A 578 43.34 15.75 0.55
CA ASN A 578 43.19 16.69 1.67
C ASN A 578 44.19 17.87 1.63
N GLN A 579 45.32 17.70 0.94
CA GLN A 579 46.30 18.78 0.70
C GLN A 579 45.87 19.71 -0.45
N TRP A 580 44.89 19.30 -1.26
CA TRP A 580 44.37 20.08 -2.37
C TRP A 580 43.50 21.23 -1.82
N ARG A 581 44.18 22.34 -1.50
CA ARG A 581 43.50 23.61 -1.17
C ARG A 581 43.26 24.33 -2.50
N LEU A 582 42.04 24.81 -2.68
CA LEU A 582 41.72 25.80 -3.71
C LEU A 582 42.67 26.99 -3.48
N ALA A 583 43.62 27.17 -4.42
CA ALA A 583 44.51 28.32 -4.44
C ALA A 583 43.74 29.56 -4.85
#